data_648f0e8a3e9081668c5a1c2c1519f84d
#
_entry.id   648f0e8a3e9081668c5a1c2c1519f84d
#
_cell.length_a   1.000
_cell.length_b   1.000
_cell.length_c   1.000
_cell.angle_alpha   90.00
_cell.angle_beta   90.00
_cell.angle_gamma   90.00
#
_symmetry.space_group_name_H-M   'P 1'
#
loop_
_entity.id
_entity.type
_entity.pdbx_description
1 polymer ?
#
loop_
_entity_poly.entity_id
_entity_poly.type
_entity_poly.pdbx_seq_one_letter_code
_entity_poly.pdbx_strand_id
1 'polypeptide(L)'
;MEEIRYTYHFDSPIGVEEVRELIAVLSLYEKIDLFITTEGGEIVSTEVLLHYLNKRKEDIVLYFTDYIMSAGVLLITEFEGEKVLTESLDCIMAHTIDRMVYLNRKQMIPVEALQKQLLEYNNKIAKKLAKLGFNKQEVKDYSAGKDVVLLRKDFKRLKI
;
A
#
# COMPACT_ATOMS: atom_id res chain seq x y z
N MET A 1 -4.63 -25.26 21.84
CA MET A 1 -3.33 -24.57 21.98
C MET A 1 -3.50 -23.25 21.23
N GLU A 2 -3.26 -22.12 21.87
CA GLU A 2 -3.21 -20.85 21.15
C GLU A 2 -2.05 -20.90 20.16
N GLU A 3 -2.32 -20.51 18.93
CA GLU A 3 -1.33 -20.45 17.86
C GLU A 3 -0.38 -19.28 18.15
N ILE A 4 0.92 -19.58 18.31
CA ILE A 4 1.92 -18.53 18.58
C ILE A 4 2.16 -17.75 17.29
N ARG A 5 1.90 -16.45 17.32
CA ARG A 5 2.14 -15.52 16.21
C ARG A 5 3.30 -14.59 16.57
N TYR A 6 4.16 -14.34 15.59
CA TYR A 6 5.26 -13.39 15.73
C TYR A 6 4.77 -11.98 15.39
N THR A 7 5.03 -11.02 16.29
CA THR A 7 4.67 -9.62 16.06
C THR A 7 5.87 -8.86 15.51
N TYR A 8 5.67 -8.19 14.39
CA TYR A 8 6.66 -7.31 13.79
C TYR A 8 6.07 -5.92 13.48
N HIS A 9 6.86 -4.87 13.72
CA HIS A 9 6.49 -3.48 13.43
C HIS A 9 7.33 -2.96 12.28
N PHE A 10 6.67 -2.61 11.19
CA PHE A 10 7.26 -1.92 10.05
C PHE A 10 6.89 -0.45 10.12
N ASP A 11 7.83 0.38 10.52
CA ASP A 11 7.69 1.84 10.63
C ASP A 11 8.80 2.48 9.78
N SER A 12 8.59 2.49 8.46
CA SER A 12 9.60 2.92 7.49
C SER A 12 8.95 3.29 6.16
N PRO A 13 9.63 4.09 5.32
CA PRO A 13 9.27 4.20 3.91
C PRO A 13 9.41 2.84 3.21
N ILE A 14 8.65 2.65 2.13
CA ILE A 14 8.69 1.42 1.34
C ILE A 14 9.74 1.58 0.24
N GLY A 15 10.98 1.21 0.55
CA GLY A 15 12.11 1.18 -0.38
C GLY A 15 12.62 -0.24 -0.62
N VAL A 16 13.61 -0.37 -1.52
CA VAL A 16 14.19 -1.68 -1.89
C VAL A 16 14.81 -2.38 -0.67
N GLU A 17 15.59 -1.65 0.12
CA GLU A 17 16.33 -2.24 1.25
C GLU A 17 15.35 -2.60 2.38
N GLU A 18 14.41 -1.69 2.73
CA GLU A 18 13.42 -1.90 3.77
C GLU A 18 12.53 -3.11 3.45
N VAL A 19 12.10 -3.27 2.20
CA VAL A 19 11.31 -4.44 1.77
C VAL A 19 12.14 -5.72 1.80
N ARG A 20 13.41 -5.67 1.40
CA ARG A 20 14.31 -6.83 1.46
C ARG A 20 14.50 -7.30 2.90
N GLU A 21 14.80 -6.38 3.81
CA GLU A 21 14.97 -6.67 5.23
C GLU A 21 13.68 -7.21 5.85
N LEU A 22 12.55 -6.58 5.57
CA LEU A 22 11.24 -7.04 6.04
C LEU A 22 10.97 -8.48 5.60
N ILE A 23 11.09 -8.78 4.30
CA ILE A 23 10.85 -10.13 3.77
C ILE A 23 11.80 -11.15 4.41
N ALA A 24 13.08 -10.78 4.61
CA ALA A 24 14.05 -11.67 5.26
C ALA A 24 13.61 -12.03 6.68
N VAL A 25 13.16 -11.06 7.48
CA VAL A 25 12.67 -11.30 8.84
C VAL A 25 11.38 -12.12 8.82
N LEU A 26 10.39 -11.73 8.00
CA LEU A 26 9.09 -12.44 7.94
C LEU A 26 9.25 -13.89 7.48
N SER A 27 10.30 -14.20 6.71
CA SER A 27 10.56 -15.57 6.23
C SER A 27 11.02 -16.53 7.32
N LEU A 28 11.38 -16.03 8.50
CA LEU A 28 11.82 -16.85 9.64
C LEU A 28 10.65 -17.40 10.48
N TYR A 29 9.44 -16.91 10.27
CA TYR A 29 8.29 -17.21 11.13
C TYR A 29 7.11 -17.72 10.30
N GLU A 30 6.36 -18.69 10.86
CA GLU A 30 5.20 -19.29 10.19
C GLU A 30 3.98 -18.36 10.24
N LYS A 31 3.63 -17.83 11.41
CA LYS A 31 2.46 -16.96 11.63
C LYS A 31 2.90 -15.60 12.10
N ILE A 32 2.34 -14.54 11.51
CA ILE A 32 2.81 -13.19 11.71
C ILE A 32 1.65 -12.21 11.88
N ASP A 33 1.78 -11.34 12.87
CA ASP A 33 1.02 -10.11 13.03
C ASP A 33 1.93 -8.94 12.64
N LEU A 34 1.69 -8.38 11.45
CA LEU A 34 2.52 -7.31 10.89
C LEU A 34 1.84 -5.96 11.08
N PHE A 35 2.39 -5.15 11.97
CA PHE A 35 1.96 -3.78 12.22
C PHE A 35 2.68 -2.84 11.26
N ILE A 36 1.92 -1.99 10.56
CA ILE A 36 2.44 -1.14 9.49
C ILE A 36 2.08 0.32 9.77
N THR A 37 3.10 1.15 9.80
CA THR A 37 3.05 2.61 9.70
C THR A 37 3.97 3.01 8.56
N THR A 38 3.50 3.76 7.57
CA THR A 38 4.35 4.14 6.43
C THR A 38 3.88 5.41 5.72
N GLU A 39 4.82 6.25 5.37
CA GLU A 39 4.60 7.39 4.45
C GLU A 39 4.51 6.96 2.97
N GLY A 40 4.67 5.65 2.70
CA GLY A 40 4.71 5.11 1.36
C GLY A 40 6.12 5.02 0.81
N GLY A 41 6.26 5.17 -0.50
CA GLY A 41 7.56 5.04 -1.15
C GLY A 41 7.46 4.50 -2.57
N GLU A 42 8.34 3.57 -2.92
CA GLU A 42 8.43 3.06 -4.28
C GLU A 42 7.32 2.06 -4.61
N ILE A 43 6.63 2.29 -5.73
CA ILE A 43 5.56 1.41 -6.20
C ILE A 43 6.08 -0.01 -6.47
N VAL A 44 7.24 -0.14 -7.13
CA VAL A 44 7.81 -1.45 -7.47
C VAL A 44 8.14 -2.24 -6.21
N SER A 45 8.74 -1.59 -5.21
CA SER A 45 9.04 -2.21 -3.91
C SER A 45 7.75 -2.63 -3.19
N THR A 46 6.70 -1.80 -3.26
CA THR A 46 5.38 -2.13 -2.71
C THR A 46 4.75 -3.34 -3.41
N GLU A 47 4.85 -3.43 -4.74
CA GLU A 47 4.35 -4.59 -5.50
C GLU A 47 5.11 -5.87 -5.15
N VAL A 48 6.43 -5.79 -4.96
CA VAL A 48 7.24 -6.93 -4.50
C VAL A 48 6.80 -7.39 -3.10
N LEU A 49 6.62 -6.44 -2.18
CA LEU A 49 6.12 -6.75 -0.84
C LEU A 49 4.73 -7.38 -0.89
N LEU A 50 3.79 -6.81 -1.65
CA LEU A 50 2.44 -7.34 -1.82
C LEU A 50 2.44 -8.77 -2.40
N HIS A 51 3.29 -9.02 -3.38
CA HIS A 51 3.42 -10.37 -3.94
C HIS A 51 3.86 -11.39 -2.89
N TYR A 52 4.82 -11.04 -2.04
CA TYR A 52 5.26 -11.88 -0.93
C TYR A 52 4.13 -12.09 0.09
N LEU A 53 3.49 -11.01 0.54
CA LEU A 53 2.41 -11.05 1.52
C LEU A 53 1.23 -11.88 1.02
N ASN A 54 0.80 -11.70 -0.22
CA ASN A 54 -0.33 -12.43 -0.80
C ASN A 54 -0.06 -13.94 -0.97
N LYS A 55 1.20 -14.34 -1.16
CA LYS A 55 1.57 -15.77 -1.13
C LYS A 55 1.41 -16.40 0.26
N ARG A 56 1.40 -15.58 1.30
CA ARG A 56 1.31 -15.99 2.70
C ARG A 56 0.10 -15.41 3.42
N LYS A 57 -0.94 -15.05 2.68
CA LYS A 57 -2.12 -14.34 3.18
C LYS A 57 -2.89 -15.08 4.30
N GLU A 58 -2.78 -16.40 4.37
CA GLU A 58 -3.37 -17.22 5.43
C GLU A 58 -2.54 -17.23 6.74
N ASP A 59 -1.29 -16.79 6.64
CA ASP A 59 -0.33 -16.80 7.74
C ASP A 59 -0.08 -15.40 8.31
N ILE A 60 -0.38 -14.36 7.56
CA ILE A 60 -0.08 -12.97 7.89
C ILE A 60 -1.35 -12.17 8.08
N VAL A 61 -1.44 -11.47 9.22
CA VAL A 61 -2.46 -10.44 9.45
C VAL A 61 -1.78 -9.08 9.39
N LEU A 62 -2.35 -8.14 8.61
CA LEU A 62 -1.86 -6.76 8.54
C LEU A 62 -2.66 -5.87 9.48
N TYR A 63 -1.95 -5.19 10.39
CA TYR A 63 -2.47 -4.18 11.29
C TYR A 63 -1.97 -2.81 10.84
N PHE A 64 -2.85 -1.93 10.41
CA PHE A 64 -2.50 -0.57 9.99
C PHE A 64 -2.58 0.37 11.17
N THR A 65 -1.47 1.07 11.45
CA THR A 65 -1.30 1.93 12.63
C THR A 65 -0.85 3.34 12.22
N ASP A 66 -1.11 4.29 13.05
CA ASP A 66 -0.74 5.70 13.00
C ASP A 66 -1.08 6.39 11.66
N TYR A 67 -0.36 6.11 10.59
CA TYR A 67 -0.67 6.65 9.26
C TYR A 67 -0.25 5.69 8.14
N ILE A 68 -1.04 5.68 7.07
CA ILE A 68 -0.75 4.94 5.83
C ILE A 68 -0.88 5.90 4.66
N MET A 69 0.22 6.16 3.97
CA MET A 69 0.25 7.16 2.91
C MET A 69 0.78 6.61 1.58
N SER A 70 0.39 7.30 0.50
CA SER A 70 0.97 7.09 -0.84
C SER A 70 0.94 5.62 -1.28
N ALA A 71 2.08 5.04 -1.65
CA ALA A 71 2.19 3.63 -2.05
C ALA A 71 1.73 2.65 -0.95
N GLY A 72 1.81 3.04 0.34
CA GLY A 72 1.30 2.25 1.46
C GLY A 72 -0.21 1.95 1.35
N VAL A 73 -0.99 2.80 0.69
CA VAL A 73 -2.43 2.57 0.46
C VAL A 73 -2.67 1.33 -0.40
N LEU A 74 -1.71 0.93 -1.24
CA LEU A 74 -1.80 -0.30 -2.01
C LEU A 74 -1.83 -1.54 -1.11
N LEU A 75 -1.18 -1.51 0.05
CA LEU A 75 -1.25 -2.61 1.02
C LEU A 75 -2.68 -2.82 1.51
N ILE A 76 -3.42 -1.73 1.75
CA ILE A 76 -4.83 -1.83 2.16
C ILE A 76 -5.70 -2.34 1.00
N THR A 77 -5.47 -1.87 -0.23
CA THR A 77 -6.33 -2.16 -1.38
C THR A 77 -6.06 -3.50 -2.05
N GLU A 78 -4.82 -4.02 -1.95
CA GLU A 78 -4.34 -5.15 -2.74
C GLU A 78 -3.98 -6.39 -1.90
N PHE A 79 -3.75 -6.25 -0.61
CA PHE A 79 -3.55 -7.43 0.21
C PHE A 79 -4.86 -8.21 0.33
N GLU A 80 -4.79 -9.51 0.07
CA GLU A 80 -5.95 -10.40 0.01
C GLU A 80 -6.23 -11.13 1.32
N GLY A 81 -5.33 -11.02 2.30
CA GLY A 81 -5.47 -11.63 3.62
C GLY A 81 -6.21 -10.74 4.61
N GLU A 82 -6.16 -11.13 5.87
CA GLU A 82 -6.80 -10.40 6.97
C GLU A 82 -6.14 -9.04 7.22
N LYS A 83 -6.98 -8.01 7.34
CA LYS A 83 -6.58 -6.61 7.53
C LYS A 83 -7.34 -5.99 8.68
N VAL A 84 -6.62 -5.26 9.52
CA VAL A 84 -7.18 -4.56 10.69
C VAL A 84 -6.77 -3.10 10.65
N LEU A 85 -7.74 -2.18 10.64
CA LEU A 85 -7.47 -0.77 10.95
C LEU A 85 -7.50 -0.61 12.46
N THR A 86 -6.36 -0.35 13.06
CA THR A 86 -6.25 -0.24 14.52
C THR A 86 -6.83 1.07 15.05
N GLU A 87 -7.05 1.14 16.36
CA GLU A 87 -7.50 2.38 17.00
C GLU A 87 -6.45 3.49 16.94
N SER A 88 -5.16 3.16 16.76
CA SER A 88 -4.10 4.15 16.61
C SER A 88 -4.00 4.74 15.21
N LEU A 89 -4.62 4.14 14.20
CA LEU A 89 -4.59 4.68 12.84
C LEU A 89 -5.36 6.01 12.77
N ASP A 90 -4.65 7.09 12.46
CA ASP A 90 -5.21 8.45 12.42
C ASP A 90 -5.57 8.90 11.02
N CYS A 91 -4.76 8.53 10.00
CA CYS A 91 -5.05 8.92 8.62
C CYS A 91 -4.61 7.90 7.56
N ILE A 92 -5.34 7.94 6.44
CA ILE A 92 -4.97 7.29 5.18
C ILE A 92 -4.89 8.39 4.13
N MET A 93 -3.76 8.53 3.44
CA MET A 93 -3.56 9.55 2.42
C MET A 93 -3.21 8.92 1.07
N ALA A 94 -4.02 9.17 0.06
CA ALA A 94 -3.80 8.75 -1.32
C ALA A 94 -3.51 9.95 -2.22
N HIS A 95 -2.49 9.84 -3.07
CA HIS A 95 -2.21 10.78 -4.14
C HIS A 95 -1.81 10.06 -5.43
N THR A 96 -1.91 10.76 -6.56
CA THR A 96 -1.50 10.19 -7.84
C THR A 96 0.02 10.02 -7.92
N ILE A 97 0.43 9.04 -8.69
CA ILE A 97 1.84 8.89 -9.05
C ILE A 97 2.17 9.94 -10.10
N ASP A 98 3.11 10.79 -9.80
CA ASP A 98 3.56 11.89 -10.67
C ASP A 98 4.87 11.58 -11.39
N ARG A 99 5.63 10.57 -10.92
CA ARG A 99 6.88 10.14 -11.53
C ARG A 99 7.01 8.63 -11.55
N MET A 100 7.37 8.09 -12.72
CA MET A 100 7.94 6.77 -12.86
C MET A 100 9.38 6.91 -13.31
N VAL A 101 10.34 6.53 -12.46
CA VAL A 101 11.76 6.51 -12.83
C VAL A 101 12.13 5.10 -13.24
N TYR A 102 12.24 4.86 -14.54
CA TYR A 102 12.81 3.61 -15.05
C TYR A 102 14.33 3.78 -15.18
N LEU A 103 15.08 3.21 -14.24
CA LEU A 103 16.54 3.13 -14.29
C LEU A 103 16.99 2.02 -15.25
N ASN A 104 16.59 2.07 -16.51
CA ASN A 104 17.16 1.21 -17.51
C ASN A 104 17.92 2.04 -18.55
N ARG A 105 19.23 2.11 -18.41
CA ARG A 105 20.14 2.86 -19.30
C ARG A 105 20.11 2.40 -20.77
N LYS A 106 19.41 1.32 -21.10
CA LYS A 106 19.41 0.72 -22.45
C LYS A 106 18.13 0.93 -23.25
N GLN A 107 17.03 1.39 -22.64
CA GLN A 107 15.79 1.65 -23.35
C GLN A 107 15.21 2.98 -22.90
N MET A 108 15.38 4.01 -23.73
CA MET A 108 14.64 5.27 -23.57
C MET A 108 13.18 5.01 -23.98
N ILE A 109 12.30 4.92 -23.00
CA ILE A 109 10.86 4.89 -23.25
C ILE A 109 10.43 6.30 -23.69
N PRO A 110 9.72 6.46 -24.81
CA PRO A 110 9.19 7.75 -25.23
C PRO A 110 8.33 8.38 -24.13
N VAL A 111 8.45 9.69 -23.92
CA VAL A 111 7.72 10.41 -22.85
C VAL A 111 6.22 10.19 -22.95
N GLU A 112 5.66 10.16 -24.16
CA GLU A 112 4.23 9.92 -24.37
C GLU A 112 3.80 8.51 -23.91
N ALA A 113 4.65 7.49 -24.14
CA ALA A 113 4.37 6.13 -23.69
C ALA A 113 4.42 6.05 -22.16
N LEU A 114 5.36 6.76 -21.52
CA LEU A 114 5.45 6.84 -20.07
C LEU A 114 4.23 7.54 -19.47
N GLN A 115 3.82 8.67 -20.04
CA GLN A 115 2.63 9.41 -19.60
C GLN A 115 1.36 8.55 -19.71
N LYS A 116 1.22 7.78 -20.80
CA LYS A 116 0.10 6.86 -20.98
C LYS A 116 0.09 5.76 -19.90
N GLN A 117 1.22 5.13 -19.63
CA GLN A 117 1.34 4.12 -18.58
C GLN A 117 1.00 4.69 -17.20
N LEU A 118 1.47 5.89 -16.89
CA LEU A 118 1.19 6.57 -15.64
C LEU A 118 -0.31 6.84 -15.46
N LEU A 119 -0.97 7.32 -16.52
CA LEU A 119 -2.42 7.55 -16.52
C LEU A 119 -3.20 6.25 -16.33
N GLU A 120 -2.83 5.19 -17.03
CA GLU A 120 -3.48 3.88 -16.91
C GLU A 120 -3.33 3.32 -15.49
N TYR A 121 -2.15 3.47 -14.87
CA TYR A 121 -1.89 3.03 -13.51
C TYR A 121 -2.71 3.83 -12.49
N ASN A 122 -2.71 5.16 -12.59
CA ASN A 122 -3.52 6.02 -11.71
C ASN A 122 -5.02 5.73 -11.84
N ASN A 123 -5.51 5.46 -13.04
CA ASN A 123 -6.90 5.05 -13.25
C ASN A 123 -7.23 3.69 -12.60
N LYS A 124 -6.28 2.76 -12.60
CA LYS A 124 -6.43 1.47 -11.91
C LYS A 124 -6.52 1.67 -10.41
N ILE A 125 -5.66 2.52 -9.84
CA ILE A 125 -5.72 2.86 -8.40
C ILE A 125 -7.04 3.55 -8.06
N ALA A 126 -7.49 4.54 -8.83
CA ALA A 126 -8.76 5.23 -8.61
C ALA A 126 -9.95 4.26 -8.50
N LYS A 127 -10.00 3.23 -9.36
CA LYS A 127 -11.02 2.18 -9.29
C LYS A 127 -10.94 1.36 -7.99
N LYS A 128 -9.73 1.12 -7.48
CA LYS A 128 -9.51 0.38 -6.23
C LYS A 128 -9.90 1.21 -5.02
N LEU A 129 -9.57 2.50 -5.01
CA LEU A 129 -10.00 3.43 -3.97
C LEU A 129 -11.55 3.48 -3.88
N ALA A 130 -12.22 3.55 -5.04
CA ALA A 130 -13.68 3.48 -5.09
C ALA A 130 -14.24 2.18 -4.49
N LYS A 131 -13.61 1.04 -4.78
CA LYS A 131 -14.01 -0.27 -4.20
C LYS A 131 -13.73 -0.33 -2.70
N LEU A 132 -12.65 0.27 -2.24
CA LEU A 132 -12.30 0.36 -0.82
C LEU A 132 -13.30 1.21 -0.03
N GLY A 133 -14.04 2.10 -0.66
CA GLY A 133 -15.05 2.93 0.00
C GLY A 133 -14.77 4.44 -0.02
N PHE A 134 -13.79 4.88 -0.81
CA PHE A 134 -13.65 6.30 -1.12
C PHE A 134 -14.88 6.79 -1.86
N ASN A 135 -15.39 7.96 -1.48
CA ASN A 135 -16.60 8.52 -2.11
C ASN A 135 -16.27 9.09 -3.51
N LYS A 136 -17.33 9.40 -4.27
CA LYS A 136 -17.18 9.89 -5.66
C LYS A 136 -16.34 11.17 -5.76
N GLN A 137 -16.45 12.08 -4.81
CA GLN A 137 -15.68 13.33 -4.82
C GLN A 137 -14.21 13.07 -4.53
N GLU A 138 -13.91 12.21 -3.56
CA GLU A 138 -12.53 11.81 -3.23
C GLU A 138 -11.85 11.11 -4.40
N VAL A 139 -12.53 10.20 -5.08
CA VAL A 139 -11.98 9.54 -6.28
C VAL A 139 -11.75 10.54 -7.40
N LYS A 140 -12.65 11.55 -7.56
CA LYS A 140 -12.48 12.62 -8.53
C LYS A 140 -11.31 13.53 -8.19
N ASP A 141 -11.14 13.88 -6.92
CA ASP A 141 -10.02 14.71 -6.45
C ASP A 141 -8.70 13.97 -6.61
N TYR A 142 -8.64 12.67 -6.27
CA TYR A 142 -7.49 11.82 -6.58
C TYR A 142 -7.15 11.86 -8.08
N SER A 143 -8.14 11.59 -8.95
CA SER A 143 -7.92 11.59 -10.41
C SER A 143 -7.52 12.94 -10.99
N ALA A 144 -7.82 14.03 -10.28
CA ALA A 144 -7.39 15.39 -10.60
C ALA A 144 -6.00 15.75 -10.06
N GLY A 145 -5.29 14.79 -9.45
CA GLY A 145 -3.95 15.00 -8.90
C GLY A 145 -3.92 15.69 -7.54
N LYS A 146 -5.04 15.70 -6.82
CA LYS A 146 -5.10 16.23 -5.45
C LYS A 146 -4.86 15.13 -4.44
N ASP A 147 -4.22 15.49 -3.34
CA ASP A 147 -4.12 14.61 -2.18
C ASP A 147 -5.50 14.39 -1.57
N VAL A 148 -5.82 13.13 -1.28
CA VAL A 148 -7.05 12.73 -0.62
C VAL A 148 -6.71 12.14 0.74
N VAL A 149 -7.15 12.80 1.80
CA VAL A 149 -6.90 12.38 3.18
C VAL A 149 -8.19 11.90 3.82
N LEU A 150 -8.20 10.65 4.26
CA LEU A 150 -9.23 10.09 5.12
C LEU A 150 -8.74 10.12 6.57
N LEU A 151 -9.60 10.63 7.45
CA LEU A 151 -9.38 10.62 8.89
C LEU A 151 -10.17 9.50 9.55
N ARG A 152 -9.89 9.18 10.80
CA ARG A 152 -10.53 8.10 11.57
C ARG A 152 -12.07 8.05 11.44
N LYS A 153 -12.74 9.21 11.44
CA LYS A 153 -14.19 9.29 11.27
C LYS A 153 -14.71 8.70 9.95
N ASP A 154 -13.83 8.64 8.93
CA ASP A 154 -14.15 8.16 7.59
C ASP A 154 -13.94 6.64 7.45
N PHE A 155 -13.15 6.01 8.34
CA PHE A 155 -12.76 4.61 8.20
C PHE A 155 -13.94 3.64 8.30
N LYS A 156 -15.01 4.00 9.04
CA LYS A 156 -16.22 3.17 9.16
C LYS A 156 -16.93 2.85 7.84
N ARG A 157 -16.62 3.59 6.78
CA ARG A 157 -17.17 3.35 5.43
C ARG A 157 -16.25 2.53 4.54
N LEU A 158 -15.02 2.26 4.98
CA LEU A 158 -14.07 1.45 4.23
C LEU A 158 -14.47 -0.03 4.28
N LYS A 159 -14.30 -0.70 3.16
CA LYS A 159 -14.58 -2.14 2.97
C LYS A 159 -13.27 -2.90 3.05
N ILE A 160 -12.93 -3.32 4.25
CA ILE A 160 -11.67 -4.01 4.57
C ILE A 160 -11.99 -5.45 4.93
#